data_e08f4dcc08a0c00b2c5486d8a043c5e3
#
_entry.id   e08f4dcc08a0c00b2c5486d8a043c5e3
#
_cell.length_a   1.000
_cell.length_b   1.000
_cell.length_c   1.000
_cell.angle_alpha   90.00
_cell.angle_beta   90.00
_cell.angle_gamma   90.00
#
_symmetry.space_group_name_H-M   'P 1'
#
loop_
_entity.id
_entity.type
_entity.pdbx_description
1 polymer ?
#
loop_
_entity_poly.entity_id
_entity_poly.type
_entity_poly.pdbx_seq_one_letter_code
_entity_poly.pdbx_strand_id
1 'polypeptide(L)'
;MRLSILAFAFVLGAAGAGAQGMPQGDRRPGPGPGGPDDFGRNFFPPELVMQHQSEIGLQDSQRAALTSAVQQAQGKFMDLQWKLSAEGEKMGRLLQGTQVDETQVLEEVDRILALEREIKRGQISLMVRIKNTLTPAQQAKLSEIRNRKE
;
A
#
# COMPACT_ATOMS: atom_id res chain seq x y z
N MET A 1 -5.77 -19.53 11.41
CA MET A 1 -6.99 -18.83 10.94
C MET A 1 -6.57 -17.87 9.83
N ARG A 2 -6.89 -18.20 8.59
CA ARG A 2 -6.48 -17.42 7.41
C ARG A 2 -7.48 -16.29 7.20
N LEU A 3 -7.05 -15.03 7.36
CA LEU A 3 -7.85 -13.86 7.06
C LEU A 3 -7.79 -13.64 5.53
N SER A 4 -8.87 -14.03 4.86
CA SER A 4 -9.03 -13.77 3.42
C SER A 4 -9.45 -12.32 3.24
N ILE A 5 -8.59 -11.55 2.57
CA ILE A 5 -8.90 -10.20 2.10
C ILE A 5 -9.90 -10.36 0.95
N LEU A 6 -11.17 -9.99 1.17
CA LEU A 6 -12.19 -9.91 0.15
C LEU A 6 -11.94 -8.69 -0.73
N ALA A 7 -11.37 -8.93 -1.90
CA ALA A 7 -11.37 -7.96 -2.99
C ALA A 7 -12.79 -7.92 -3.60
N PHE A 8 -13.48 -6.80 -3.42
CA PHE A 8 -14.77 -6.55 -4.09
C PHE A 8 -14.50 -6.20 -5.57
N ALA A 9 -14.64 -7.18 -6.44
CA ALA A 9 -14.68 -6.96 -7.88
C ALA A 9 -16.13 -6.75 -8.31
N PHE A 10 -16.48 -5.54 -8.71
CA PHE A 10 -17.76 -5.20 -9.34
C PHE A 10 -17.68 -5.60 -10.81
N VAL A 11 -18.33 -6.70 -11.19
CA VAL A 11 -18.50 -7.10 -12.59
C VAL A 11 -19.88 -6.68 -13.05
N LEU A 12 -19.97 -5.65 -13.88
CA LEU A 12 -21.14 -5.39 -14.71
C LEU A 12 -21.02 -6.21 -15.99
N GLY A 13 -21.87 -7.21 -16.12
CA GLY A 13 -22.01 -7.98 -17.35
C GLY A 13 -22.87 -7.25 -18.37
N ALA A 14 -22.39 -7.12 -19.60
CA ALA A 14 -23.20 -6.86 -20.77
C ALA A 14 -22.89 -7.93 -21.83
N ALA A 15 -23.91 -8.65 -22.21
CA ALA A 15 -23.87 -9.64 -23.28
C ALA A 15 -23.82 -8.96 -24.66
N GLY A 16 -22.93 -9.41 -25.53
CA GLY A 16 -22.91 -9.05 -26.96
C GLY A 16 -22.13 -10.07 -27.74
N ALA A 17 -22.82 -10.71 -28.68
CA ALA A 17 -22.38 -11.83 -29.51
C ALA A 17 -21.39 -11.42 -30.61
N GLY A 18 -20.42 -12.30 -30.85
CA GLY A 18 -19.92 -12.65 -32.20
C GLY A 18 -18.86 -11.79 -32.84
N ALA A 19 -17.63 -12.32 -32.92
CA ALA A 19 -16.87 -12.47 -34.17
C ALA A 19 -15.52 -13.15 -33.90
N GLN A 20 -15.23 -14.15 -34.71
CA GLN A 20 -14.02 -14.98 -34.74
C GLN A 20 -12.83 -14.18 -35.24
N GLY A 21 -11.63 -14.48 -34.70
CA GLY A 21 -10.44 -14.33 -35.49
C GLY A 21 -9.27 -13.63 -34.82
N MET A 22 -8.20 -14.41 -34.69
CA MET A 22 -6.77 -14.13 -34.53
C MET A 22 -6.19 -14.16 -33.13
N PRO A 23 -5.08 -14.91 -32.94
CA PRO A 23 -4.32 -14.94 -31.70
C PRO A 23 -3.56 -13.62 -31.57
N GLN A 24 -4.13 -12.67 -30.85
CA GLN A 24 -3.38 -11.50 -30.38
C GLN A 24 -2.53 -11.97 -29.21
N GLY A 25 -1.22 -11.95 -29.44
CA GLY A 25 -0.23 -12.16 -28.42
C GLY A 25 -0.54 -11.32 -27.20
N ASP A 26 -0.39 -11.94 -26.03
CA ASP A 26 -0.48 -11.39 -24.68
C ASP A 26 0.50 -10.20 -24.53
N ARG A 27 0.18 -9.07 -25.10
CA ARG A 27 0.77 -7.79 -24.71
C ARG A 27 0.01 -7.33 -23.48
N ARG A 28 0.40 -7.82 -22.31
CA ARG A 28 0.11 -7.11 -21.09
C ARG A 28 0.63 -5.69 -21.29
N PRO A 29 -0.22 -4.64 -21.18
CA PRO A 29 0.29 -3.27 -21.18
C PRO A 29 1.31 -3.20 -20.06
N GLY A 30 2.56 -2.94 -20.39
CA GLY A 30 3.56 -2.63 -19.38
C GLY A 30 3.05 -1.45 -18.55
N PRO A 31 3.38 -1.36 -17.25
CA PRO A 31 2.99 -0.23 -16.43
C PRO A 31 3.42 1.04 -17.15
N GLY A 32 2.42 1.88 -17.50
CA GLY A 32 2.68 3.18 -18.09
C GLY A 32 3.47 4.06 -17.12
N PRO A 33 4.29 5.01 -17.61
CA PRO A 33 5.00 5.95 -16.76
C PRO A 33 3.99 6.69 -15.87
N GLY A 34 4.12 6.56 -14.54
CA GLY A 34 3.26 7.19 -13.54
C GLY A 34 2.22 6.28 -12.86
N GLY A 35 2.29 4.95 -13.05
CA GLY A 35 1.45 3.99 -12.31
C GLY A 35 1.84 3.87 -10.81
N PRO A 36 0.97 3.24 -9.97
CA PRO A 36 1.25 3.01 -8.55
C PRO A 36 2.59 2.29 -8.31
N ASP A 37 3.05 1.48 -9.26
CA ASP A 37 4.32 0.75 -9.20
C ASP A 37 5.54 1.65 -9.37
N ASP A 38 5.41 2.77 -10.08
CA ASP A 38 6.47 3.76 -10.26
C ASP A 38 6.75 4.54 -8.96
N PHE A 39 5.73 4.70 -8.10
CA PHE A 39 5.90 5.30 -6.78
C PHE A 39 6.82 4.45 -5.89
N GLY A 40 6.68 3.13 -5.95
CA GLY A 40 7.50 2.18 -5.18
C GLY A 40 8.99 2.23 -5.53
N ARG A 41 9.30 2.46 -6.80
CA ARG A 41 10.69 2.50 -7.30
C ARG A 41 11.53 3.64 -6.74
N ASN A 42 10.89 4.73 -6.33
CA ASN A 42 11.56 5.91 -5.79
C ASN A 42 11.75 5.88 -4.27
N PHE A 43 11.21 4.87 -3.59
CA PHE A 43 11.30 4.70 -2.14
C PHE A 43 12.15 3.47 -1.78
N PHE A 44 12.66 3.49 -0.56
CA PHE A 44 13.46 2.40 0.01
C PHE A 44 12.70 1.83 1.21
N PRO A 45 12.12 0.62 1.10
CA PRO A 45 11.49 -0.04 2.24
C PRO A 45 12.46 -0.18 3.41
N PRO A 46 11.99 -0.07 4.67
CA PRO A 46 12.86 -0.21 5.85
C PRO A 46 13.66 -1.52 5.84
N GLU A 47 13.03 -2.59 5.38
CA GLU A 47 13.63 -3.93 5.30
C GLU A 47 14.86 -3.95 4.36
N LEU A 48 14.74 -3.31 3.19
CA LEU A 48 15.84 -3.20 2.24
C LEU A 48 17.02 -2.43 2.84
N VAL A 49 16.75 -1.31 3.50
CA VAL A 49 17.79 -0.48 4.15
C VAL A 49 18.48 -1.26 5.25
N MET A 50 17.71 -1.96 6.11
CA MET A 50 18.25 -2.72 7.24
C MET A 50 19.03 -3.96 6.79
N GLN A 51 18.59 -4.66 5.74
CA GLN A 51 19.32 -5.81 5.20
C GLN A 51 20.68 -5.43 4.62
N HIS A 52 20.80 -4.23 4.03
CA HIS A 52 22.01 -3.76 3.35
C HIS A 52 22.75 -2.66 4.12
N GLN A 53 22.46 -2.49 5.43
CA GLN A 53 23.02 -1.42 6.26
C GLN A 53 24.55 -1.33 6.24
N SER A 54 25.24 -2.47 6.26
CA SER A 54 26.71 -2.53 6.19
C SER A 54 27.22 -2.18 4.80
N GLU A 55 26.54 -2.66 3.75
CA GLU A 55 26.94 -2.44 2.35
C GLU A 55 26.80 -0.97 1.94
N ILE A 56 25.77 -0.27 2.48
CA ILE A 56 25.57 1.17 2.22
C ILE A 56 26.32 2.08 3.20
N GLY A 57 27.00 1.53 4.19
CA GLY A 57 27.68 2.32 5.23
C GLY A 57 26.73 3.15 6.09
N LEU A 58 25.60 2.55 6.55
CA LEU A 58 24.61 3.24 7.35
C LEU A 58 25.22 3.66 8.71
N GLN A 59 25.17 4.97 9.01
CA GLN A 59 25.68 5.53 10.27
C GLN A 59 24.77 5.17 11.44
N ASP A 60 25.33 5.08 12.66
CA ASP A 60 24.56 4.76 13.87
C ASP A 60 23.43 5.76 14.15
N SER A 61 23.67 7.04 13.89
CA SER A 61 22.65 8.10 14.01
C SER A 61 21.50 7.91 13.02
N GLN A 62 21.80 7.53 11.78
CA GLN A 62 20.79 7.21 10.77
C GLN A 62 20.00 5.97 11.19
N ARG A 63 20.67 4.91 11.67
CA ARG A 63 20.03 3.69 12.18
C ARG A 63 19.05 4.00 13.30
N ALA A 64 19.47 4.80 14.30
CA ALA A 64 18.61 5.22 15.40
C ALA A 64 17.38 6.00 14.91
N ALA A 65 17.56 6.96 13.99
CA ALA A 65 16.49 7.74 13.41
C ALA A 65 15.50 6.87 12.63
N LEU A 66 15.98 5.92 11.82
CA LEU A 66 15.15 4.99 11.06
C LEU A 66 14.37 4.05 11.98
N THR A 67 15.02 3.49 13.01
CA THR A 67 14.35 2.62 13.99
C THR A 67 13.23 3.36 14.70
N SER A 68 13.48 4.59 15.17
CA SER A 68 12.47 5.42 15.82
C SER A 68 11.29 5.73 14.87
N ALA A 69 11.58 6.08 13.62
CA ALA A 69 10.54 6.37 12.62
C ALA A 69 9.65 5.14 12.33
N VAL A 70 10.26 3.96 12.20
CA VAL A 70 9.55 2.70 11.97
C VAL A 70 8.67 2.35 13.18
N GLN A 71 9.20 2.43 14.41
CA GLN A 71 8.44 2.14 15.62
C GLN A 71 7.22 3.05 15.79
N GLN A 72 7.40 4.37 15.56
CA GLN A 72 6.29 5.33 15.58
C GLN A 72 5.23 5.02 14.53
N ALA A 73 5.65 4.68 13.31
CA ALA A 73 4.75 4.33 12.23
C ALA A 73 3.98 3.04 12.52
N GLN A 74 4.65 2.01 13.09
CA GLN A 74 4.02 0.74 13.46
C GLN A 74 2.95 0.94 14.55
N GLY A 75 3.22 1.73 15.60
CA GLY A 75 2.24 2.03 16.64
C GLY A 75 0.99 2.69 16.05
N LYS A 76 1.18 3.77 15.26
CA LYS A 76 0.05 4.45 14.60
C LYS A 76 -0.70 3.54 13.62
N PHE A 77 0.00 2.71 12.88
CA PHE A 77 -0.61 1.77 11.95
C PHE A 77 -1.49 0.75 12.67
N MET A 78 -1.04 0.21 13.79
CA MET A 78 -1.80 -0.73 14.61
C MET A 78 -3.11 -0.09 15.12
N ASP A 79 -3.05 1.12 15.64
CA ASP A 79 -4.23 1.85 16.11
C ASP A 79 -5.24 2.07 14.98
N LEU A 80 -4.77 2.46 13.79
CA LEU A 80 -5.64 2.67 12.62
C LEU A 80 -6.25 1.35 12.13
N GLN A 81 -5.52 0.24 12.18
CA GLN A 81 -6.03 -1.09 11.82
C GLN A 81 -7.15 -1.53 12.77
N TRP A 82 -7.01 -1.32 14.08
CA TRP A 82 -8.07 -1.62 15.04
C TRP A 82 -9.33 -0.79 14.77
N LYS A 83 -9.18 0.51 14.49
CA LYS A 83 -10.29 1.39 14.13
C LYS A 83 -10.97 0.92 12.83
N LEU A 84 -10.18 0.61 11.80
CA LEU A 84 -10.69 0.14 10.52
C LEU A 84 -11.47 -1.17 10.67
N SER A 85 -10.99 -2.11 11.50
CA SER A 85 -11.71 -3.34 11.82
C SER A 85 -13.06 -3.07 12.49
N ALA A 86 -13.09 -2.15 13.45
CA ALA A 86 -14.34 -1.79 14.15
C ALA A 86 -15.37 -1.15 13.21
N GLU A 87 -14.95 -0.22 12.34
CA GLU A 87 -15.85 0.36 11.33
C GLU A 87 -16.29 -0.69 10.29
N GLY A 88 -15.44 -1.63 9.91
CA GLY A 88 -15.81 -2.77 9.05
C GLY A 88 -16.88 -3.66 9.66
N GLU A 89 -16.79 -3.96 10.98
CA GLU A 89 -17.84 -4.69 11.69
C GLU A 89 -19.16 -3.90 11.75
N LYS A 90 -19.08 -2.59 11.93
CA LYS A 90 -20.25 -1.72 11.95
C LYS A 90 -20.91 -1.68 10.57
N MET A 91 -20.15 -1.54 9.50
CA MET A 91 -20.63 -1.67 8.13
C MET A 91 -21.34 -3.01 7.93
N GLY A 92 -20.75 -4.11 8.38
CA GLY A 92 -21.36 -5.44 8.30
C GLY A 92 -22.74 -5.49 8.99
N ARG A 93 -22.90 -4.85 10.18
CA ARG A 93 -24.19 -4.77 10.87
C ARG A 93 -25.22 -3.93 10.11
N LEU A 94 -24.82 -2.80 9.52
CA LEU A 94 -25.73 -1.95 8.72
C LEU A 94 -26.29 -2.69 7.49
N LEU A 95 -25.53 -3.61 6.93
CA LEU A 95 -25.90 -4.36 5.72
C LEU A 95 -26.69 -5.65 6.00
N GLN A 96 -26.88 -6.06 7.25
CA GLN A 96 -27.59 -7.31 7.61
C GLN A 96 -29.11 -7.23 7.46
N GLY A 97 -29.71 -6.04 7.38
CA GLY A 97 -31.13 -5.86 7.24
C GLY A 97 -31.67 -6.18 5.84
N THR A 98 -32.96 -6.54 5.75
CA THR A 98 -33.64 -6.69 4.45
C THR A 98 -33.91 -5.34 3.77
N GLN A 99 -33.91 -4.26 4.54
CA GLN A 99 -33.91 -2.87 4.08
C GLN A 99 -32.69 -2.18 4.71
N VAL A 100 -31.93 -1.52 3.88
CA VAL A 100 -30.67 -0.87 4.24
C VAL A 100 -30.85 0.64 4.09
N ASP A 101 -30.45 1.39 5.09
CA ASP A 101 -30.44 2.85 5.04
C ASP A 101 -29.19 3.31 4.30
N GLU A 102 -29.38 3.78 3.06
CA GLU A 102 -28.28 4.25 2.18
C GLU A 102 -27.47 5.37 2.83
N THR A 103 -28.13 6.30 3.53
CA THR A 103 -27.44 7.44 4.17
C THR A 103 -26.46 6.95 5.24
N GLN A 104 -26.89 6.04 6.11
CA GLN A 104 -26.03 5.47 7.14
C GLN A 104 -24.86 4.67 6.56
N VAL A 105 -25.11 3.92 5.48
CA VAL A 105 -24.06 3.17 4.80
C VAL A 105 -23.03 4.10 4.18
N LEU A 106 -23.44 5.16 3.50
CA LEU A 106 -22.51 6.12 2.90
C LEU A 106 -21.71 6.90 3.94
N GLU A 107 -22.31 7.27 5.07
CA GLU A 107 -21.57 7.85 6.20
C GLU A 107 -20.51 6.89 6.75
N GLU A 108 -20.80 5.59 6.78
CA GLU A 108 -19.86 4.58 7.24
C GLU A 108 -18.72 4.38 6.22
N VAL A 109 -19.04 4.39 4.92
CA VAL A 109 -18.03 4.40 3.85
C VAL A 109 -17.07 5.58 4.02
N ASP A 110 -17.57 6.78 4.29
CA ASP A 110 -16.73 7.96 4.48
C ASP A 110 -15.77 7.81 5.68
N ARG A 111 -16.22 7.18 6.79
CA ARG A 111 -15.37 6.89 7.94
C ARG A 111 -14.26 5.89 7.59
N ILE A 112 -14.61 4.81 6.90
CA ILE A 112 -13.67 3.80 6.42
C ILE A 112 -12.62 4.45 5.50
N LEU A 113 -13.06 5.20 4.50
CA LEU A 113 -12.17 5.89 3.55
C LEU A 113 -11.26 6.92 4.25
N ALA A 114 -11.73 7.59 5.29
CA ALA A 114 -10.91 8.50 6.07
C ALA A 114 -9.75 7.76 6.78
N LEU A 115 -10.03 6.58 7.37
CA LEU A 115 -9.02 5.74 8.00
C LEU A 115 -8.02 5.17 6.99
N GLU A 116 -8.50 4.67 5.86
CA GLU A 116 -7.64 4.17 4.77
C GLU A 116 -6.72 5.27 4.23
N ARG A 117 -7.23 6.48 4.07
CA ARG A 117 -6.42 7.64 3.68
C ARG A 117 -5.33 7.95 4.72
N GLU A 118 -5.65 7.87 6.02
CA GLU A 118 -4.64 8.09 7.07
C GLU A 118 -3.57 7.00 7.06
N ILE A 119 -3.94 5.74 6.86
CA ILE A 119 -3.02 4.62 6.72
C ILE A 119 -2.07 4.89 5.54
N LYS A 120 -2.62 5.22 4.37
CA LYS A 120 -1.83 5.48 3.17
C LYS A 120 -0.87 6.67 3.34
N ARG A 121 -1.35 7.75 3.95
CA ARG A 121 -0.51 8.92 4.27
C ARG A 121 0.62 8.57 5.23
N GLY A 122 0.34 7.74 6.24
CA GLY A 122 1.35 7.27 7.20
C GLY A 122 2.43 6.44 6.52
N GLN A 123 2.05 5.53 5.64
CA GLN A 123 2.99 4.72 4.85
C GLN A 123 3.91 5.60 3.98
N ILE A 124 3.34 6.53 3.22
CA ILE A 124 4.11 7.44 2.37
C ILE A 124 5.03 8.34 3.22
N SER A 125 4.52 8.86 4.34
CA SER A 125 5.32 9.68 5.26
C SER A 125 6.54 8.92 5.79
N LEU A 126 6.39 7.65 6.17
CA LEU A 126 7.51 6.80 6.60
C LEU A 126 8.53 6.64 5.47
N MET A 127 8.08 6.31 4.25
CA MET A 127 8.98 6.14 3.10
C MET A 127 9.76 7.42 2.77
N VAL A 128 9.11 8.59 2.86
CA VAL A 128 9.78 9.89 2.68
C VAL A 128 10.82 10.14 3.78
N ARG A 129 10.50 9.85 5.04
CA ARG A 129 11.44 9.99 6.15
C ARG A 129 12.67 9.10 5.96
N ILE A 130 12.47 7.83 5.57
CA ILE A 130 13.55 6.90 5.28
C ILE A 130 14.45 7.47 4.18
N LYS A 131 13.86 7.86 3.06
CA LYS A 131 14.60 8.42 1.93
C LYS A 131 15.41 9.65 2.34
N ASN A 132 14.84 10.57 3.10
CA ASN A 132 15.49 11.79 3.53
C ASN A 132 16.58 11.57 4.60
N THR A 133 16.55 10.43 5.30
CA THR A 133 17.61 10.05 6.25
C THR A 133 18.84 9.50 5.52
N LEU A 134 18.69 9.00 4.31
CA LEU A 134 19.77 8.43 3.50
C LEU A 134 20.46 9.51 2.66
N THR A 135 21.78 9.42 2.56
CA THR A 135 22.55 10.26 1.65
C THR A 135 22.31 9.88 0.18
N PRO A 136 22.58 10.78 -0.79
CA PRO A 136 22.46 10.44 -2.22
C PRO A 136 23.27 9.21 -2.63
N ALA A 137 24.49 9.04 -2.08
CA ALA A 137 25.33 7.88 -2.35
C ALA A 137 24.72 6.57 -1.82
N GLN A 138 24.13 6.60 -0.62
CA GLN A 138 23.42 5.44 -0.05
C GLN A 138 22.18 5.09 -0.87
N GLN A 139 21.41 6.08 -1.33
CA GLN A 139 20.24 5.90 -2.18
C GLN A 139 20.65 5.27 -3.54
N ALA A 140 21.71 5.75 -4.17
CA ALA A 140 22.24 5.18 -5.42
C ALA A 140 22.61 3.71 -5.23
N LYS A 141 23.33 3.39 -4.15
CA LYS A 141 23.75 2.02 -3.83
C LYS A 141 22.55 1.08 -3.62
N LEU A 142 21.52 1.52 -2.88
CA LEU A 142 20.31 0.74 -2.69
C LEU A 142 19.53 0.52 -4.00
N SER A 143 19.54 1.49 -4.89
CA SER A 143 18.93 1.35 -6.21
C SER A 143 19.66 0.30 -7.06
N GLU A 144 21.00 0.28 -7.03
CA GLU A 144 21.82 -0.75 -7.70
C GLU A 144 21.54 -2.16 -7.14
N ILE A 145 21.44 -2.27 -5.80
CA ILE A 145 21.17 -3.55 -5.12
C ILE A 145 19.79 -4.09 -5.54
N ARG A 146 18.80 -3.24 -5.60
CA ARG A 146 17.45 -3.62 -6.04
C ARG A 146 17.44 -4.12 -7.47
N ASN A 147 18.08 -3.39 -8.39
CA ASN A 147 18.13 -3.75 -9.81
C ASN A 147 18.91 -5.03 -10.10
N ARG A 148 19.78 -5.48 -9.19
CA ARG A 148 20.48 -6.77 -9.29
C ARG A 148 19.63 -7.98 -8.93
N LYS A 149 18.48 -7.77 -8.25
CA LYS A 149 17.58 -8.84 -7.80
C LYS A 149 16.38 -9.04 -8.73
N GLU A 150 16.14 -8.12 -9.66
CA GLU A 150 15.17 -8.23 -10.75
C GLU A 150 15.80 -8.89 -11.98
#